data_4ff8f2c06f112663cac633b17a1073d7
#
_entry.id   4ff8f2c06f112663cac633b17a1073d7
#
_cell.length_a   1.000
_cell.length_b   1.000
_cell.length_c   1.000
_cell.angle_alpha   90.00
_cell.angle_beta   90.00
_cell.angle_gamma   90.00
#
_symmetry.space_group_name_H-M   'P 1'
#
loop_
_entity.id
_entity.type
_entity.pdbx_description
1 polymer ?
#
loop_
_entity_poly.entity_id
_entity_poly.type
_entity_poly.pdbx_seq_one_letter_code
_entity_poly.pdbx_strand_id
1 'polypeptide(L)'
;RRLGRPRDSSSAETRHRILDVARGCFAEFGFEGTTNKTVASAADITTGAIYHYFESKVDTYVAVYESVQTLVYDRFDAALNSTMTFREMLGALLDTAHDLNNEDPTLAQFLGSARVDFQRYPDIATEIDDQVLSRRTRFFAAIVDRGIATGEITAQDRNRVLALIETLVSGLTDAVSGNEVTHQLAVDAIKALVDGTLVGHPHP
;
A
#
# COMPACT_ATOMS: atom_id res chain seq x y z
N ARG A 1 -16.45 -32.30 27.85
CA ARG A 1 -16.97 -30.94 27.68
C ARG A 1 -15.98 -30.17 26.81
N ARG A 2 -16.18 -30.10 25.49
CA ARG A 2 -15.38 -29.27 24.59
C ARG A 2 -15.71 -27.81 24.91
N LEU A 3 -14.70 -27.06 25.40
CA LEU A 3 -14.79 -25.60 25.48
C LEU A 3 -14.91 -25.07 24.04
N GLY A 4 -16.04 -24.40 23.74
CA GLY A 4 -16.24 -23.73 22.48
C GLY A 4 -15.21 -22.61 22.32
N ARG A 5 -14.64 -22.48 21.11
CA ARG A 5 -13.77 -21.36 20.71
C ARG A 5 -14.46 -20.03 21.05
N PRO A 6 -13.79 -19.01 21.61
CA PRO A 6 -14.42 -17.74 21.93
C PRO A 6 -15.08 -17.13 20.69
N ARG A 7 -16.32 -16.65 20.81
CA ARG A 7 -17.10 -16.06 19.71
C ARG A 7 -16.43 -14.85 19.07
N ASP A 8 -15.68 -14.08 19.85
CA ASP A 8 -15.00 -12.86 19.37
C ASP A 8 -13.83 -13.15 18.42
N SER A 9 -13.07 -14.22 18.66
CA SER A 9 -11.99 -14.64 17.75
C SER A 9 -12.53 -15.07 16.38
N SER A 10 -13.65 -15.76 16.36
CA SER A 10 -14.35 -16.18 15.14
C SER A 10 -14.89 -15.01 14.32
N SER A 11 -15.39 -13.95 14.99
CA SER A 11 -15.91 -12.76 14.32
C SER A 11 -14.79 -11.92 13.69
N ALA A 12 -13.68 -11.71 14.40
CA ALA A 12 -12.51 -11.00 13.87
C ALA A 12 -11.86 -11.74 12.69
N GLU A 13 -11.71 -13.07 12.78
CA GLU A 13 -11.21 -13.90 11.69
C GLU A 13 -12.12 -13.82 10.44
N THR A 14 -13.44 -13.82 10.64
CA THR A 14 -14.40 -13.69 9.54
C THR A 14 -14.32 -12.30 8.90
N ARG A 15 -14.23 -11.24 9.71
CA ARG A 15 -14.07 -9.87 9.21
C ARG A 15 -12.80 -9.74 8.37
N HIS A 16 -11.68 -10.28 8.84
CA HIS A 16 -10.40 -10.25 8.12
C HIS A 16 -10.51 -10.97 6.78
N ARG A 17 -11.09 -12.16 6.75
CA ARG A 17 -11.32 -12.92 5.50
C ARG A 17 -12.20 -12.16 4.51
N ILE A 18 -13.22 -11.45 4.99
CA ILE A 18 -14.05 -10.60 4.12
C ILE A 18 -13.20 -9.49 3.50
N LEU A 19 -12.36 -8.82 4.29
CA LEU A 19 -11.49 -7.75 3.80
C LEU A 19 -10.49 -8.26 2.75
N ASP A 20 -9.88 -9.42 2.95
CA ASP A 20 -8.94 -10.00 1.97
C ASP A 20 -9.64 -10.32 0.64
N VAL A 21 -10.81 -10.94 0.70
CA VAL A 21 -11.60 -11.26 -0.50
C VAL A 21 -12.10 -9.98 -1.18
N ALA A 22 -12.60 -9.01 -0.41
CA ALA A 22 -13.08 -7.73 -0.94
C ALA A 22 -11.95 -6.95 -1.63
N ARG A 23 -10.73 -6.98 -1.06
CA ARG A 23 -9.54 -6.40 -1.69
C ARG A 23 -9.32 -6.95 -3.08
N GLY A 24 -9.34 -8.29 -3.25
CA GLY A 24 -9.21 -8.93 -4.57
C GLY A 24 -10.30 -8.48 -5.54
N CYS A 25 -11.56 -8.45 -5.10
CA CYS A 25 -12.67 -7.97 -5.93
C CYS A 25 -12.49 -6.50 -6.35
N PHE A 26 -12.12 -5.62 -5.43
CA PHE A 26 -11.90 -4.21 -5.74
C PHE A 26 -10.65 -3.98 -6.60
N ALA A 27 -9.60 -4.78 -6.41
CA ALA A 27 -8.41 -4.74 -7.26
C ALA A 27 -8.72 -5.09 -8.71
N GLU A 28 -9.57 -6.11 -8.92
CA GLU A 28 -9.91 -6.62 -10.26
C GLU A 28 -10.98 -5.78 -10.97
N PHE A 29 -12.05 -5.41 -10.24
CA PHE A 29 -13.25 -4.80 -10.86
C PHE A 29 -13.44 -3.31 -10.52
N GLY A 30 -12.58 -2.74 -9.66
CA GLY A 30 -12.73 -1.38 -9.13
C GLY A 30 -13.91 -1.24 -8.18
N PHE A 31 -14.10 -0.02 -7.66
CA PHE A 31 -15.22 0.29 -6.77
C PHE A 31 -16.56 0.05 -7.46
N GLU A 32 -16.76 0.56 -8.68
CA GLU A 32 -18.05 0.48 -9.36
C GLU A 32 -18.44 -0.95 -9.74
N GLY A 33 -17.50 -1.73 -10.29
CA GLY A 33 -17.72 -3.10 -10.74
C GLY A 33 -17.92 -4.13 -9.62
N THR A 34 -17.57 -3.77 -8.38
CA THR A 34 -17.72 -4.65 -7.22
C THR A 34 -19.04 -4.40 -6.50
N THR A 35 -19.69 -5.45 -6.02
CA THR A 35 -20.90 -5.38 -5.17
C THR A 35 -20.71 -6.22 -3.91
N ASN A 36 -21.44 -5.88 -2.82
CA ASN A 36 -21.45 -6.72 -1.61
C ASN A 36 -21.90 -8.17 -1.89
N LYS A 37 -22.72 -8.38 -2.93
CA LYS A 37 -23.11 -9.73 -3.37
C LYS A 37 -21.93 -10.48 -4.00
N THR A 38 -21.11 -9.80 -4.82
CA THR A 38 -19.89 -10.38 -5.42
C THR A 38 -18.90 -10.77 -4.34
N VAL A 39 -18.65 -9.88 -3.38
CA VAL A 39 -17.76 -10.13 -2.24
C VAL A 39 -18.28 -11.29 -1.38
N ALA A 40 -19.58 -11.33 -1.07
CA ALA A 40 -20.18 -12.42 -0.30
C ALA A 40 -20.01 -13.77 -0.98
N SER A 41 -20.27 -13.83 -2.28
CA SER A 41 -20.09 -15.05 -3.09
C SER A 41 -18.64 -15.51 -3.09
N ALA A 42 -17.68 -14.62 -3.26
CA ALA A 42 -16.25 -14.94 -3.27
C ALA A 42 -15.73 -15.35 -1.87
N ALA A 43 -16.32 -14.80 -0.79
CA ALA A 43 -15.99 -15.16 0.60
C ALA A 43 -16.72 -16.41 1.12
N ASP A 44 -17.55 -17.05 0.29
CA ASP A 44 -18.41 -18.19 0.65
C ASP A 44 -19.29 -17.92 1.88
N ILE A 45 -19.97 -16.75 1.87
CA ILE A 45 -20.93 -16.35 2.89
C ILE A 45 -22.17 -15.75 2.26
N THR A 46 -23.21 -15.51 3.05
CA THR A 46 -24.41 -14.83 2.57
C THR A 46 -24.20 -13.32 2.48
N THR A 47 -24.92 -12.64 1.57
CA THR A 47 -24.90 -11.16 1.52
C THR A 47 -25.37 -10.53 2.84
N GLY A 48 -26.31 -11.16 3.55
CA GLY A 48 -26.73 -10.74 4.88
C GLY A 48 -25.61 -10.80 5.92
N ALA A 49 -24.68 -11.75 5.78
CA ALA A 49 -23.51 -11.83 6.65
C ALA A 49 -22.52 -10.67 6.40
N ILE A 50 -22.37 -10.19 5.16
CA ILE A 50 -21.57 -8.97 4.88
C ILE A 50 -22.15 -7.77 5.64
N TYR A 51 -23.47 -7.55 5.55
CA TYR A 51 -24.15 -6.44 6.22
C TYR A 51 -24.11 -6.50 7.76
N HIS A 52 -23.73 -7.64 8.32
CA HIS A 52 -23.44 -7.73 9.76
C HIS A 52 -22.09 -7.07 10.13
N TYR A 53 -21.15 -6.96 9.20
CA TYR A 53 -19.81 -6.39 9.41
C TYR A 53 -19.64 -5.00 8.81
N PHE A 54 -20.33 -4.70 7.72
CA PHE A 54 -20.20 -3.47 6.93
C PHE A 54 -21.58 -3.01 6.48
N GLU A 55 -21.96 -1.78 6.80
CA GLU A 55 -23.29 -1.23 6.52
C GLU A 55 -23.53 -0.99 5.02
N SER A 56 -22.46 -0.73 4.27
CA SER A 56 -22.53 -0.38 2.84
C SER A 56 -21.32 -0.92 2.07
N LYS A 57 -21.35 -0.78 0.72
CA LYS A 57 -20.18 -1.02 -0.12
C LYS A 57 -19.06 -0.01 0.14
N VAL A 58 -19.41 1.24 0.43
CA VAL A 58 -18.44 2.29 0.79
C VAL A 58 -17.72 1.89 2.07
N ASP A 59 -18.44 1.49 3.11
CA ASP A 59 -17.88 0.98 4.36
C ASP A 59 -16.90 -0.18 4.15
N THR A 60 -17.29 -1.16 3.30
CA THR A 60 -16.41 -2.27 2.95
C THR A 60 -15.14 -1.78 2.27
N TYR A 61 -15.27 -0.84 1.33
CA TYR A 61 -14.15 -0.28 0.57
C TYR A 61 -13.19 0.50 1.46
N VAL A 62 -13.72 1.38 2.31
CA VAL A 62 -12.96 2.16 3.30
C VAL A 62 -12.20 1.23 4.25
N ALA A 63 -12.87 0.23 4.79
CA ALA A 63 -12.23 -0.74 5.69
C ALA A 63 -11.12 -1.56 5.00
N VAL A 64 -11.28 -1.91 3.72
CA VAL A 64 -10.21 -2.52 2.92
C VAL A 64 -9.04 -1.56 2.75
N TYR A 65 -9.30 -0.29 2.39
CA TYR A 65 -8.25 0.72 2.22
C TYR A 65 -7.46 0.94 3.51
N GLU A 66 -8.13 1.10 4.64
CA GLU A 66 -7.50 1.26 5.95
C GLU A 66 -6.67 0.04 6.35
N SER A 67 -7.17 -1.17 6.09
CA SER A 67 -6.46 -2.42 6.34
C SER A 67 -5.19 -2.53 5.51
N VAL A 68 -5.25 -2.21 4.22
CA VAL A 68 -4.10 -2.23 3.31
C VAL A 68 -3.07 -1.16 3.72
N GLN A 69 -3.51 0.06 4.00
CA GLN A 69 -2.62 1.13 4.49
C GLN A 69 -1.90 0.71 5.77
N THR A 70 -2.63 0.13 6.73
CA THR A 70 -2.05 -0.34 7.97
C THR A 70 -0.99 -1.41 7.72
N LEU A 71 -1.32 -2.45 6.94
CA LEU A 71 -0.41 -3.55 6.64
C LEU A 71 0.87 -3.05 5.94
N VAL A 72 0.73 -2.23 4.89
CA VAL A 72 1.87 -1.76 4.10
C VAL A 72 2.80 -0.88 4.93
N TYR A 73 2.24 0.11 5.66
CA TYR A 73 3.08 1.03 6.43
C TYR A 73 3.63 0.41 7.72
N ASP A 74 2.98 -0.57 8.32
CA ASP A 74 3.56 -1.34 9.43
C ASP A 74 4.77 -2.17 8.97
N ARG A 75 4.71 -2.75 7.76
CA ARG A 75 5.85 -3.46 7.16
C ARG A 75 7.00 -2.50 6.81
N PHE A 76 6.70 -1.31 6.30
CA PHE A 76 7.69 -0.28 6.05
C PHE A 76 8.33 0.22 7.33
N ASP A 77 7.54 0.53 8.36
CA ASP A 77 8.05 0.96 9.66
C ASP A 77 8.96 -0.12 10.28
N ALA A 78 8.59 -1.40 10.17
CA ALA A 78 9.39 -2.52 10.68
C ALA A 78 10.73 -2.72 9.93
N ALA A 79 10.80 -2.34 8.65
CA ALA A 79 12.03 -2.42 7.83
C ALA A 79 13.04 -1.32 8.15
N LEU A 80 12.62 -0.23 8.80
CA LEU A 80 13.46 0.92 9.11
C LEU A 80 13.99 0.88 10.54
N ASN A 81 15.18 1.43 10.73
CA ASN A 81 15.75 1.65 12.07
C ASN A 81 16.43 3.02 12.18
N SER A 82 16.77 3.40 13.41
CA SER A 82 17.28 4.74 13.71
C SER A 82 18.72 5.01 13.24
N THR A 83 19.45 4.03 12.77
CA THR A 83 20.86 4.17 12.35
C THR A 83 21.01 4.26 10.83
N MET A 84 19.97 3.95 10.06
CA MET A 84 19.99 3.97 8.59
C MET A 84 20.20 5.38 8.03
N THR A 85 21.02 5.48 7.02
CA THR A 85 21.12 6.62 6.09
C THR A 85 19.85 6.72 5.23
N PHE A 86 19.65 7.87 4.60
CA PHE A 86 18.51 8.03 3.65
C PHE A 86 18.55 6.98 2.53
N ARG A 87 19.72 6.71 1.99
CA ARG A 87 19.93 5.72 0.93
C ARG A 87 19.58 4.31 1.39
N GLU A 88 20.02 3.91 2.58
CA GLU A 88 19.69 2.61 3.16
C GLU A 88 18.18 2.47 3.45
N MET A 89 17.54 3.52 3.96
CA MET A 89 16.09 3.56 4.15
C MET A 89 15.34 3.38 2.83
N LEU A 90 15.73 4.12 1.78
CA LEU A 90 15.10 3.99 0.47
C LEU A 90 15.28 2.57 -0.10
N GLY A 91 16.47 2.00 0.01
CA GLY A 91 16.75 0.62 -0.40
C GLY A 91 15.85 -0.39 0.34
N ALA A 92 15.76 -0.30 1.66
CA ALA A 92 14.92 -1.17 2.48
C ALA A 92 13.43 -1.06 2.13
N LEU A 93 12.94 0.14 1.83
CA LEU A 93 11.56 0.34 1.39
C LEU A 93 11.27 -0.28 0.03
N LEU A 94 12.20 -0.15 -0.92
CA LEU A 94 12.07 -0.75 -2.24
C LEU A 94 12.05 -2.28 -2.15
N ASP A 95 12.90 -2.89 -1.32
CA ASP A 95 12.90 -4.32 -1.08
C ASP A 95 11.60 -4.78 -0.41
N THR A 96 11.16 -4.07 0.64
CA THR A 96 9.91 -4.40 1.33
C THR A 96 8.69 -4.28 0.41
N ALA A 97 8.66 -3.28 -0.48
CA ALA A 97 7.59 -3.14 -1.46
C ALA A 97 7.59 -4.30 -2.47
N HIS A 98 8.79 -4.76 -2.89
CA HIS A 98 8.92 -5.92 -3.75
C HIS A 98 8.44 -7.20 -3.07
N ASP A 99 8.88 -7.43 -1.82
CA ASP A 99 8.46 -8.59 -1.03
C ASP A 99 6.93 -8.62 -0.82
N LEU A 100 6.32 -7.48 -0.44
CA LEU A 100 4.87 -7.35 -0.31
C LEU A 100 4.14 -7.68 -1.60
N ASN A 101 4.68 -7.24 -2.75
CA ASN A 101 4.08 -7.53 -4.04
C ASN A 101 4.18 -9.02 -4.41
N ASN A 102 5.28 -9.69 -4.04
CA ASN A 102 5.46 -11.12 -4.28
C ASN A 102 4.59 -11.96 -3.34
N GLU A 103 4.43 -11.52 -2.08
CA GLU A 103 3.56 -12.19 -1.09
C GLU A 103 2.08 -12.07 -1.48
N ASP A 104 1.65 -10.87 -1.89
CA ASP A 104 0.26 -10.58 -2.25
C ASP A 104 0.15 -9.41 -3.26
N PRO A 105 0.15 -9.69 -4.56
CA PRO A 105 0.07 -8.65 -5.60
C PRO A 105 -1.23 -7.85 -5.56
N THR A 106 -2.30 -8.37 -4.91
CA THR A 106 -3.56 -7.64 -4.80
C THR A 106 -3.45 -6.38 -3.93
N LEU A 107 -2.44 -6.27 -3.06
CA LEU A 107 -2.17 -5.07 -2.27
C LEU A 107 -1.86 -3.87 -3.18
N ALA A 108 -0.87 -4.01 -4.05
CA ALA A 108 -0.48 -2.95 -4.96
C ALA A 108 -1.55 -2.69 -6.04
N GLN A 109 -2.17 -3.74 -6.58
CA GLN A 109 -3.27 -3.62 -7.55
C GLN A 109 -4.45 -2.83 -6.96
N PHE A 110 -4.84 -3.13 -5.72
CA PHE A 110 -5.89 -2.40 -5.02
C PHE A 110 -5.51 -0.92 -4.80
N LEU A 111 -4.29 -0.63 -4.36
CA LEU A 111 -3.83 0.76 -4.17
C LEU A 111 -3.80 1.56 -5.48
N GLY A 112 -3.41 0.91 -6.58
CA GLY A 112 -3.49 1.51 -7.92
C GLY A 112 -4.93 1.82 -8.34
N SER A 113 -5.85 0.85 -8.16
CA SER A 113 -7.29 1.03 -8.42
C SER A 113 -7.88 2.13 -7.53
N ALA A 114 -7.56 2.14 -6.23
CA ALA A 114 -8.07 3.11 -5.27
C ALA A 114 -7.70 4.54 -5.63
N ARG A 115 -6.50 4.78 -6.18
CA ARG A 115 -6.10 6.10 -6.66
C ARG A 115 -7.02 6.62 -7.76
N VAL A 116 -7.44 5.75 -8.69
CA VAL A 116 -8.37 6.10 -9.77
C VAL A 116 -9.79 6.27 -9.22
N ASP A 117 -10.22 5.38 -8.33
CA ASP A 117 -11.55 5.42 -7.73
C ASP A 117 -11.76 6.71 -6.91
N PHE A 118 -10.77 7.18 -6.14
CA PHE A 118 -10.87 8.45 -5.39
C PHE A 118 -10.95 9.69 -6.28
N GLN A 119 -10.36 9.64 -7.48
CA GLN A 119 -10.53 10.73 -8.47
C GLN A 119 -11.94 10.72 -9.06
N ARG A 120 -12.52 9.54 -9.28
CA ARG A 120 -13.86 9.38 -9.86
C ARG A 120 -14.98 9.55 -8.82
N TYR A 121 -14.74 9.15 -7.59
CA TYR A 121 -15.70 9.16 -6.48
C TYR A 121 -15.07 9.83 -5.25
N PRO A 122 -14.86 11.16 -5.28
CA PRO A 122 -14.16 11.86 -4.19
C PRO A 122 -14.85 11.73 -2.82
N ASP A 123 -16.17 11.51 -2.80
CA ASP A 123 -16.94 11.31 -1.57
C ASP A 123 -16.48 10.08 -0.77
N ILE A 124 -15.93 9.05 -1.44
CA ILE A 124 -15.38 7.88 -0.73
C ILE A 124 -14.21 8.28 0.15
N ALA A 125 -13.35 9.19 -0.33
CA ALA A 125 -12.19 9.64 0.43
C ALA A 125 -12.58 10.41 1.69
N THR A 126 -13.77 11.02 1.72
CA THR A 126 -14.27 11.75 2.91
C THR A 126 -14.70 10.84 4.06
N GLU A 127 -14.92 9.55 3.78
CA GLU A 127 -15.26 8.54 4.78
C GLU A 127 -14.02 7.89 5.43
N ILE A 128 -12.81 8.15 4.90
CA ILE A 128 -11.57 7.59 5.42
C ILE A 128 -11.03 8.49 6.53
N ASP A 129 -10.54 7.89 7.61
CA ASP A 129 -9.90 8.62 8.71
C ASP A 129 -8.71 9.46 8.20
N ASP A 130 -8.65 10.73 8.59
CA ASP A 130 -7.60 11.68 8.19
C ASP A 130 -6.19 11.19 8.55
N GLN A 131 -6.04 10.43 9.63
CA GLN A 131 -4.75 9.86 10.02
C GLN A 131 -4.29 8.79 9.04
N VAL A 132 -5.23 8.00 8.51
CA VAL A 132 -4.94 7.00 7.47
C VAL A 132 -4.59 7.68 6.15
N LEU A 133 -5.38 8.65 5.70
CA LEU A 133 -5.11 9.40 4.47
C LEU A 133 -3.76 10.12 4.50
N SER A 134 -3.41 10.72 5.63
CA SER A 134 -2.14 11.45 5.79
C SER A 134 -0.94 10.57 6.12
N ARG A 135 -1.13 9.27 6.44
CA ARG A 135 -0.05 8.36 6.86
C ARG A 135 1.07 8.29 5.82
N ARG A 136 0.71 8.11 4.56
CA ARG A 136 1.67 8.07 3.44
C ARG A 136 2.55 9.32 3.39
N THR A 137 1.93 10.49 3.36
CA THR A 137 2.65 11.76 3.26
C THR A 137 3.55 12.00 4.45
N ARG A 138 3.06 11.73 5.67
CA ARG A 138 3.86 11.85 6.90
C ARG A 138 5.04 10.88 6.91
N PHE A 139 4.84 9.65 6.47
CA PHE A 139 5.88 8.62 6.44
C PHE A 139 7.04 9.04 5.54
N PHE A 140 6.77 9.42 4.29
CA PHE A 140 7.84 9.84 3.36
C PHE A 140 8.45 11.19 3.77
N ALA A 141 7.68 12.11 4.34
CA ALA A 141 8.23 13.35 4.89
C ALA A 141 9.25 13.08 5.99
N ALA A 142 8.95 12.16 6.92
CA ALA A 142 9.87 11.79 8.01
C ALA A 142 11.18 11.20 7.49
N ILE A 143 11.14 10.37 6.43
CA ILE A 143 12.33 9.80 5.80
C ILE A 143 13.21 10.89 5.17
N VAL A 144 12.60 11.82 4.44
CA VAL A 144 13.32 12.94 3.81
C VAL A 144 13.90 13.88 4.87
N ASP A 145 13.13 14.20 5.91
CA ASP A 145 13.57 15.07 7.02
C ASP A 145 14.76 14.43 7.77
N ARG A 146 14.78 13.10 7.86
CA ARG A 146 15.94 12.40 8.39
C ARG A 146 17.16 12.52 7.47
N GLY A 147 17.01 12.36 6.16
CA GLY A 147 18.11 12.59 5.20
C GLY A 147 18.67 14.01 5.25
N ILE A 148 17.83 14.99 5.57
CA ILE A 148 18.28 16.37 5.83
C ILE A 148 19.08 16.45 7.14
N ALA A 149 18.60 15.82 8.20
CA ALA A 149 19.27 15.81 9.50
C ALA A 149 20.64 15.13 9.47
N THR A 150 20.82 14.11 8.61
CA THR A 150 22.11 13.43 8.39
C THR A 150 23.02 14.13 7.36
N GLY A 151 22.53 15.17 6.69
CA GLY A 151 23.28 15.94 5.67
C GLY A 151 23.35 15.27 4.30
N GLU A 152 22.59 14.22 4.05
CA GLU A 152 22.50 13.55 2.74
C GLU A 152 21.62 14.32 1.75
N ILE A 153 20.65 15.06 2.27
CA ILE A 153 19.73 15.88 1.50
C ILE A 153 19.86 17.32 1.97
N THR A 154 19.93 18.29 1.04
CA THR A 154 19.88 19.71 1.42
C THR A 154 18.44 20.12 1.74
N ALA A 155 18.26 21.05 2.69
CA ALA A 155 16.92 21.55 3.02
C ALA A 155 16.20 22.18 1.81
N GLN A 156 16.97 22.72 0.85
CA GLN A 156 16.43 23.30 -0.39
C GLN A 156 15.84 22.24 -1.34
N ASP A 157 16.34 21.01 -1.27
CA ASP A 157 15.92 19.91 -2.14
C ASP A 157 14.77 19.07 -1.53
N ARG A 158 14.36 19.37 -0.30
CA ARG A 158 13.30 18.61 0.40
C ARG A 158 12.09 18.29 -0.48
N ASN A 159 11.49 19.31 -1.09
CA ASN A 159 10.28 19.12 -1.90
C ASN A 159 10.55 18.37 -3.22
N ARG A 160 11.77 18.53 -3.79
CA ARG A 160 12.17 17.77 -4.99
C ARG A 160 12.30 16.28 -4.69
N VAL A 161 12.92 15.95 -3.55
CA VAL A 161 13.10 14.55 -3.11
C VAL A 161 11.75 13.92 -2.75
N LEU A 162 10.86 14.65 -2.06
CA LEU A 162 9.50 14.18 -1.81
C LEU A 162 8.75 13.87 -3.10
N ALA A 163 8.74 14.81 -4.06
CA ALA A 163 8.08 14.61 -5.34
C ALA A 163 8.66 13.42 -6.12
N LEU A 164 9.98 13.21 -6.06
CA LEU A 164 10.64 12.06 -6.65
C LEU A 164 10.16 10.75 -6.01
N ILE A 165 10.16 10.65 -4.68
CA ILE A 165 9.71 9.46 -3.96
C ILE A 165 8.24 9.15 -4.30
N GLU A 166 7.37 10.15 -4.26
CA GLU A 166 5.94 9.97 -4.58
C GLU A 166 5.73 9.46 -6.01
N THR A 167 6.53 9.97 -6.96
CA THR A 167 6.50 9.53 -8.36
C THR A 167 6.98 8.09 -8.49
N LEU A 168 8.10 7.74 -7.85
CA LEU A 168 8.67 6.39 -7.87
C LEU A 168 7.71 5.36 -7.25
N VAL A 169 7.15 5.67 -6.08
CA VAL A 169 6.19 4.78 -5.40
C VAL A 169 4.94 4.57 -6.25
N SER A 170 4.41 5.64 -6.86
CA SER A 170 3.25 5.54 -7.75
C SER A 170 3.57 4.71 -9.00
N GLY A 171 4.72 4.95 -9.62
CA GLY A 171 5.16 4.19 -10.80
C GLY A 171 5.41 2.71 -10.50
N LEU A 172 6.00 2.39 -9.35
CA LEU A 172 6.18 1.00 -8.92
C LEU A 172 4.85 0.30 -8.66
N THR A 173 3.89 0.98 -8.01
CA THR A 173 2.55 0.44 -7.80
C THR A 173 1.84 0.12 -9.13
N ASP A 174 2.00 0.98 -10.13
CA ASP A 174 1.44 0.75 -11.46
C ASP A 174 2.19 -0.36 -12.23
N ALA A 175 3.50 -0.50 -12.04
CA ALA A 175 4.33 -1.53 -12.68
C ALA A 175 3.98 -2.96 -12.24
N VAL A 176 3.38 -3.15 -11.07
CA VAL A 176 2.90 -4.46 -10.58
C VAL A 176 1.91 -5.12 -11.55
N SER A 177 1.13 -4.32 -12.27
CA SER A 177 0.19 -4.82 -13.28
C SER A 177 0.88 -5.45 -14.51
N GLY A 178 2.20 -5.25 -14.69
CA GLY A 178 2.97 -5.77 -15.82
C GLY A 178 3.39 -7.22 -15.65
N ASN A 179 4.36 -7.46 -14.81
CA ASN A 179 4.81 -8.78 -14.32
C ASN A 179 5.90 -8.60 -13.24
N GLU A 180 6.17 -9.68 -12.48
CA GLU A 180 7.18 -9.72 -11.40
C GLU A 180 8.58 -9.30 -11.87
N VAL A 181 9.01 -9.77 -13.05
CA VAL A 181 10.33 -9.45 -13.60
C VAL A 181 10.48 -7.95 -13.87
N THR A 182 9.45 -7.30 -14.38
CA THR A 182 9.46 -5.86 -14.64
C THR A 182 9.54 -5.06 -13.33
N HIS A 183 8.85 -5.48 -12.29
CA HIS A 183 8.88 -4.84 -10.98
C HIS A 183 10.28 -4.95 -10.35
N GLN A 184 10.90 -6.13 -10.34
CA GLN A 184 12.26 -6.33 -9.82
C GLN A 184 13.29 -5.47 -10.58
N LEU A 185 13.23 -5.47 -11.92
CA LEU A 185 14.12 -4.64 -12.72
C LEU A 185 13.97 -3.15 -12.43
N ALA A 186 12.74 -2.68 -12.17
CA ALA A 186 12.49 -1.29 -11.80
C ALA A 186 13.09 -0.97 -10.42
N VAL A 187 12.93 -1.84 -9.44
CA VAL A 187 13.55 -1.71 -8.11
C VAL A 187 15.08 -1.64 -8.23
N ASP A 188 15.70 -2.56 -8.96
CA ASP A 188 17.16 -2.59 -9.15
C ASP A 188 17.67 -1.34 -9.88
N ALA A 189 16.94 -0.88 -10.90
CA ALA A 189 17.28 0.34 -11.63
C ALA A 189 17.19 1.60 -10.76
N ILE A 190 16.16 1.71 -9.90
CA ILE A 190 16.02 2.83 -8.97
C ILE A 190 17.18 2.83 -7.97
N LYS A 191 17.53 1.68 -7.40
CA LYS A 191 18.69 1.56 -6.49
C LYS A 191 19.98 1.97 -7.19
N ALA A 192 20.23 1.44 -8.38
CA ALA A 192 21.41 1.79 -9.16
C ALA A 192 21.47 3.28 -9.55
N LEU A 193 20.32 3.90 -9.80
CA LEU A 193 20.23 5.35 -10.06
C LEU A 193 20.62 6.17 -8.81
N VAL A 194 20.09 5.80 -7.66
CA VAL A 194 20.40 6.46 -6.37
C VAL A 194 21.86 6.28 -5.98
N ASP A 195 22.45 5.13 -6.32
CA ASP A 195 23.87 4.82 -6.11
C ASP A 195 24.80 5.47 -7.15
N GLY A 196 24.23 6.08 -8.19
CA GLY A 196 25.00 6.68 -9.29
C GLY A 196 25.70 5.67 -10.20
N THR A 197 25.22 4.42 -10.22
CA THR A 197 25.83 3.32 -10.99
C THR A 197 25.05 2.95 -12.25
N LEU A 198 23.80 3.40 -12.38
CA LEU A 198 22.96 3.05 -13.53
C LEU A 198 23.41 3.73 -14.82
N VAL A 199 23.87 4.99 -14.74
CA VAL A 199 24.30 5.77 -15.88
C VAL A 199 25.80 6.04 -15.73
N GLY A 200 26.62 5.38 -16.55
CA GLY A 200 28.06 5.60 -16.57
C GLY A 200 28.38 7.03 -17.03
N HIS A 201 29.43 7.64 -16.46
CA HIS A 201 29.98 8.85 -17.04
C HIS A 201 30.57 8.49 -18.41
N PRO A 202 30.28 9.26 -19.48
CA PRO A 202 31.00 9.10 -20.72
C PRO A 202 32.52 9.27 -20.42
N HIS A 203 33.30 8.28 -20.78
CA HIS A 203 34.75 8.39 -20.68
C HIS A 203 35.20 9.59 -21.50
N PRO A 204 36.09 10.45 -20.96
CA PRO A 204 36.66 11.58 -21.70
C PRO A 204 37.40 11.16 -22.96
#